data_5c1c1493a474a570019da92ea087d35c
#
_entry.id   5c1c1493a474a570019da92ea087d35c
#
_cell.length_a   1.000
_cell.length_b   1.000
_cell.length_c   1.000
_cell.angle_alpha   90.00
_cell.angle_beta   90.00
_cell.angle_gamma   90.00
#
_symmetry.space_group_name_H-M   'P 1'
#
loop_
_entity.id
_entity.type
_entity.pdbx_description
1 polymer ?
#
loop_
_entity_poly.entity_id
_entity_poly.type
_entity_poly.pdbx_seq_one_letter_code
_entity_poly.pdbx_strand_id
1 'polypeptide(L)'
;MPIQTRKRRRVPWAGWKNEKPGYHQKTVMLRKCGKKCFLGPNKSFPICKKNTCTVSRKGVYAAYVRARQYSSKNKSYIKIATRAKKMI
;
A
#
# COMPACT_ATOMS: atom_id res chain seq x y z
N MET A 1 -1.21 25.18 -23.18
CA MET A 1 -1.17 24.70 -22.71
C MET A 1 -0.89 24.26 -22.23
N PRO A 2 -0.74 24.21 -21.97
CA PRO A 2 -0.53 23.65 -21.27
C PRO A 2 -0.43 23.01 -20.60
N ILE A 3 -0.56 22.93 -20.50
CA ILE A 3 -0.57 22.33 -19.80
C ILE A 3 -0.26 21.70 -19.23
N GLN A 4 -0.23 21.69 -18.90
CA GLN A 4 0.08 21.03 -18.30
C GLN A 4 0.33 20.69 -17.38
N THR A 5 0.43 21.01 -17.16
CA THR A 5 0.72 20.77 -16.26
C THR A 5 0.23 20.13 -15.59
N ARG A 6 -0.54 20.04 -15.43
CA ARG A 6 -0.98 19.34 -14.70
C ARG A 6 -0.58 18.23 -14.43
N LYS A 7 -0.33 17.83 -14.73
CA LYS A 7 0.14 16.77 -14.50
C LYS A 7 1.11 16.68 -13.70
N ARG A 8 1.47 17.39 -13.40
CA ARG A 8 2.43 17.30 -12.65
C ARG A 8 2.18 16.98 -11.34
N ARG A 9 1.08 17.03 -10.83
CA ARG A 9 0.79 16.66 -9.55
C ARG A 9 0.66 15.20 -9.49
N ARG A 10 1.67 14.52 -9.05
CA ARG A 10 1.60 13.09 -8.85
C ARG A 10 1.00 12.76 -7.51
N VAL A 11 0.20 11.68 -7.46
CA VAL A 11 -0.31 11.19 -6.19
C VAL A 11 0.83 10.54 -5.41
N PRO A 12 0.75 10.51 -4.07
CA PRO A 12 1.84 9.95 -3.24
C PRO A 12 2.17 8.48 -3.51
N TRP A 13 1.25 7.75 -4.12
CA TRP A 13 1.48 6.34 -4.43
C TRP A 13 1.84 6.12 -5.90
N ALA A 14 2.19 7.18 -6.62
CA ALA A 14 2.56 7.05 -8.03
C ALA A 14 3.75 6.09 -8.16
N GLY A 15 3.64 5.16 -9.11
CA GLY A 15 4.67 4.16 -9.33
C GLY A 15 4.56 2.92 -8.47
N TRP A 16 3.67 2.90 -7.48
CA TRP A 16 3.52 1.75 -6.60
C TRP A 16 3.15 0.48 -7.35
N LYS A 17 2.36 0.60 -8.40
CA LYS A 17 1.93 -0.59 -9.13
C LYS A 17 3.12 -1.35 -9.75
N ASN A 18 4.24 -0.67 -9.97
CA ASN A 18 5.44 -1.31 -10.48
C ASN A 18 6.33 -1.86 -9.37
N GLU A 19 6.10 -1.41 -8.13
CA GLU A 19 6.91 -1.81 -6.99
C GLU A 19 6.20 -2.81 -6.07
N LYS A 20 4.88 -2.91 -6.17
CA LYS A 20 4.13 -3.78 -5.30
C LYS A 20 4.38 -5.25 -5.62
N PRO A 21 4.33 -6.13 -4.61
CA PRO A 21 4.55 -7.55 -4.84
C PRO A 21 3.37 -8.19 -5.59
N GLY A 22 3.68 -9.15 -6.45
CA GLY A 22 2.67 -9.96 -7.09
C GLY A 22 2.21 -11.06 -6.16
N TYR A 23 1.33 -11.94 -6.66
CA TYR A 23 0.75 -12.98 -5.83
C TYR A 23 1.81 -13.90 -5.18
N HIS A 24 2.71 -14.43 -5.98
CA HIS A 24 3.76 -15.31 -5.45
C HIS A 24 4.70 -14.57 -4.52
N GLN A 25 5.03 -13.35 -4.89
CA GLN A 25 5.94 -12.55 -4.09
C GLN A 25 5.35 -12.25 -2.71
N LYS A 26 4.04 -12.03 -2.64
CA LYS A 26 3.39 -11.80 -1.35
C LYS A 26 3.54 -13.01 -0.43
N THR A 27 3.39 -14.21 -0.97
CA THR A 27 3.52 -15.43 -0.18
C THR A 27 4.94 -15.57 0.37
N VAL A 28 5.93 -15.36 -0.49
CA VAL A 28 7.33 -15.45 -0.08
C VAL A 28 7.65 -14.38 0.94
N MET A 29 7.18 -13.16 0.71
CA MET A 29 7.44 -12.05 1.61
C MET A 29 6.80 -12.25 2.98
N LEU A 30 5.59 -12.78 3.02
CA LEU A 30 4.96 -13.06 4.31
C LEU A 30 5.79 -14.05 5.11
N ARG A 31 6.37 -15.04 4.44
CA ARG A 31 7.20 -16.03 5.09
C ARG A 31 8.53 -15.44 5.58
N LYS A 32 9.16 -14.60 4.77
CA LYS A 32 10.46 -14.03 5.12
C LYS A 32 10.38 -12.79 5.98
N CYS A 33 9.44 -11.92 5.70
CA CYS A 33 9.35 -10.61 6.35
C CYS A 33 8.28 -10.54 7.45
N GLY A 34 7.34 -11.48 7.42
CA GLY A 34 6.27 -11.49 8.39
C GLY A 34 5.21 -10.43 8.10
N LYS A 35 4.38 -10.20 9.09
CA LYS A 35 3.23 -9.32 8.94
C LYS A 35 3.58 -7.85 8.82
N LYS A 36 4.81 -7.47 9.10
CA LYS A 36 5.19 -6.07 9.04
C LYS A 36 5.07 -5.47 7.64
N CYS A 37 5.07 -6.31 6.61
CA CYS A 37 4.93 -5.86 5.23
C CYS A 37 3.49 -5.84 4.74
N PHE A 38 2.53 -6.19 5.61
CA PHE A 38 1.12 -6.23 5.25
C PHE A 38 0.29 -5.62 6.36
N LEU A 39 -0.57 -4.66 5.99
CA LEU A 39 -1.43 -4.02 6.98
C LEU A 39 -2.75 -4.75 7.17
N GLY A 40 -3.10 -5.64 6.25
CA GLY A 40 -4.33 -6.40 6.34
C GLY A 40 -4.07 -7.89 6.48
N PRO A 41 -5.11 -8.67 6.73
CA PRO A 41 -4.98 -10.12 6.87
C PRO A 41 -4.77 -10.80 5.52
N ASN A 42 -4.23 -12.02 5.55
CA ASN A 42 -4.10 -12.85 4.35
C ASN A 42 -3.33 -12.17 3.21
N LYS A 43 -2.22 -11.56 3.54
CA LYS A 43 -1.34 -10.93 2.55
C LYS A 43 -2.00 -9.74 1.84
N SER A 44 -2.99 -9.12 2.47
CA SER A 44 -3.62 -7.94 1.89
C SER A 44 -2.92 -6.66 2.33
N PHE A 45 -3.12 -5.61 1.54
CA PHE A 45 -2.53 -4.29 1.82
C PHE A 45 -1.03 -4.35 2.00
N PRO A 46 -0.30 -4.85 0.97
CA PRO A 46 1.16 -4.90 1.06
C PRO A 46 1.75 -3.50 1.06
N ILE A 47 2.78 -3.29 1.89
CA ILE A 47 3.43 -1.99 2.02
C ILE A 47 4.94 -2.05 1.80
N CYS A 48 5.48 -3.24 1.56
CA CYS A 48 6.91 -3.39 1.25
C CYS A 48 7.09 -3.55 -0.26
N LYS A 49 8.22 -3.06 -0.76
CA LYS A 49 8.54 -3.25 -2.16
C LYS A 49 8.71 -4.74 -2.44
N LYS A 50 8.34 -5.17 -3.65
CA LYS A 50 8.48 -6.58 -4.02
C LYS A 50 9.90 -7.06 -3.82
N ASN A 51 10.01 -8.29 -3.36
CA ASN A 51 11.29 -8.94 -3.11
C ASN A 51 12.15 -8.27 -2.04
N THR A 52 11.52 -7.46 -1.16
CA THR A 52 12.23 -6.84 -0.05
C THR A 52 11.38 -6.88 1.19
N CYS A 53 12.00 -6.63 2.34
CA CYS A 53 11.28 -6.44 3.59
C CYS A 53 11.23 -4.96 3.96
N THR A 54 11.55 -4.09 3.00
CA THR A 54 11.61 -2.65 3.23
C THR A 54 10.25 -2.01 2.96
N VAL A 55 9.72 -1.32 3.96
CA VAL A 55 8.46 -0.61 3.82
C VAL A 55 8.63 0.53 2.81
N SER A 56 7.70 0.61 1.86
CA SER A 56 7.69 1.66 0.87
C SER A 56 6.64 2.70 1.25
N ARG A 57 7.04 3.97 1.23
CA ARG A 57 6.10 5.05 1.51
C ARG A 57 4.94 5.03 0.51
N LYS A 58 5.24 4.73 -0.74
CA LYS A 58 4.20 4.62 -1.77
C LYS A 58 3.21 3.52 -1.42
N GLY A 59 3.72 2.40 -0.90
CA GLY A 59 2.86 1.29 -0.50
C GLY A 59 1.95 1.66 0.66
N VAL A 60 2.48 2.41 1.63
CA VAL A 60 1.69 2.84 2.77
C VAL A 60 0.56 3.77 2.32
N TYR A 61 0.87 4.73 1.45
CA TYR A 61 -0.16 5.62 0.91
C TYR A 61 -1.21 4.86 0.13
N ALA A 62 -0.79 3.91 -0.70
CA ALA A 62 -1.73 3.12 -1.48
C ALA A 62 -2.65 2.31 -0.57
N ALA A 63 -2.10 1.73 0.49
CA ALA A 63 -2.88 0.97 1.45
C ALA A 63 -3.89 1.87 2.16
N TYR A 64 -3.46 3.07 2.54
CA TYR A 64 -4.32 4.03 3.21
C TYR A 64 -5.53 4.40 2.34
N VAL A 65 -5.27 4.77 1.09
CA VAL A 65 -6.33 5.18 0.18
C VAL A 65 -7.31 4.03 -0.07
N ARG A 66 -6.77 2.84 -0.31
CA ARG A 66 -7.62 1.69 -0.58
C ARG A 66 -8.45 1.31 0.64
N ALA A 67 -7.86 1.33 1.82
CA ALA A 67 -8.59 1.00 3.05
C ALA A 67 -9.71 1.99 3.29
N ARG A 68 -9.48 3.27 3.00
CA ARG A 68 -10.52 4.26 3.14
C ARG A 68 -11.68 4.03 2.18
N GLN A 69 -11.37 3.60 0.96
CA GLN A 69 -12.41 3.31 -0.03
C GLN A 69 -13.32 2.18 0.43
N TYR A 70 -12.76 1.20 1.12
CA TYR A 70 -13.53 0.05 1.58
C TYR A 70 -14.13 0.22 2.97
N SER A 71 -13.77 1.25 3.70
CA SER A 71 -14.21 1.42 5.09
C SER A 71 -15.71 1.58 5.22
N SER A 72 -16.37 2.09 4.18
CA SER A 72 -17.81 2.22 4.19
C SER A 72 -18.52 0.87 4.13
N LYS A 73 -17.82 -0.15 3.66
CA LYS A 73 -18.40 -1.49 3.54
C LYS A 73 -18.09 -2.37 4.74
N ASN A 74 -16.96 -2.13 5.39
CA ASN A 74 -16.55 -2.97 6.50
C ASN A 74 -15.66 -2.16 7.44
N LYS A 75 -16.04 -2.13 8.70
CA LYS A 75 -15.33 -1.35 9.71
C LYS A 75 -13.89 -1.81 9.94
N SER A 76 -13.58 -3.06 9.61
CA SER A 76 -12.21 -3.55 9.80
C SER A 76 -11.21 -2.76 8.96
N TYR A 77 -11.65 -2.19 7.84
CA TYR A 77 -10.77 -1.38 7.00
C TYR A 77 -10.41 -0.05 7.64
N ILE A 78 -11.22 0.42 8.59
CA ILE A 78 -10.92 1.66 9.31
C ILE A 78 -9.64 1.48 10.11
N LYS A 79 -9.46 0.32 10.72
CA LYS A 79 -8.25 0.04 11.48
C LYS A 79 -7.02 0.04 10.58
N ILE A 80 -7.15 -0.53 9.39
CA ILE A 80 -6.04 -0.57 8.43
C ILE A 80 -5.68 0.84 8.00
N ALA A 81 -6.69 1.66 7.68
CA ALA A 81 -6.46 3.05 7.29
C ALA A 81 -5.79 3.84 8.42
N THR A 82 -6.22 3.62 9.66
CA THR A 82 -5.63 4.30 10.79
C THR A 82 -4.16 3.95 10.96
N ARG A 83 -3.83 2.66 10.82
CA ARG A 83 -2.44 2.21 10.93
C ARG A 83 -1.59 2.80 9.82
N ALA A 84 -2.11 2.81 8.60
CA ALA A 84 -1.38 3.38 7.47
C ALA A 84 -1.14 4.87 7.69
N LYS A 85 -2.14 5.59 8.17
CA LYS A 85 -2.01 7.02 8.41
C LYS A 85 -0.91 7.33 9.42
N LYS A 86 -0.75 6.49 10.42
CA LYS A 86 0.31 6.69 11.41
C LYS A 86 1.70 6.50 10.82
N MET A 87 1.80 5.76 9.74
CA MET A 87 3.07 5.48 9.09
C MET A 87 3.46 6.54 8.06
N ILE A 88 2.52 7.38 7.69
CA ILE A 88 2.77 8.47 6.75
C ILE A 88 3.38 9.67 7.49
#